data_7fabc9d3b97c61e8b384afe83248b686
#
_entry.id   7fabc9d3b97c61e8b384afe83248b686
#
_cell.length_a   1.000
_cell.length_b   1.000
_cell.length_c   1.000
_cell.angle_alpha   90.00
_cell.angle_beta   90.00
_cell.angle_gamma   90.00
#
_symmetry.space_group_name_H-M   'P 1'
#
loop_
_entity.id
_entity.type
_entity.pdbx_description
1 polymer ?
#
loop_
_entity_poly.entity_id
_entity_poly.type
_entity_poly.pdbx_seq_one_letter_code
_entity_poly.pdbx_strand_id
1 'polypeptide(L)'
;MRVDTYSHGHHDSVLRSHRWRTVDNSARYLLRHLEPGRDLLDVGCGPGTLTLDLASRVAPGAVLGVDCAAEVVSEARALAAAAGPGAAHVRFETGSVYDLAPADASFDIVHAHQVLQHLADPVGALEEMRRVLRPGGVLAVRDSDYGTFVWGPDDPLLERWRTLFFAVTARNGADAAAGRHLLQWVHAAGFRDAEASSDTWTFADPESRAWWGGLWAERVLHSAFGEQALAYGLSDHAELAAIAAAWRRWAARPDGFYALLHAEVLARR
;
A
#
# COMPACT_ATOMS: atom_id res chain seq x y z
N MET A 1 -12.81 9.96 16.66
CA MET A 1 -12.24 9.02 15.67
C MET A 1 -11.13 9.75 14.95
N ARG A 2 -9.90 9.22 14.94
CA ARG A 2 -8.76 9.81 14.23
C ARG A 2 -8.99 9.58 12.73
N VAL A 3 -8.81 10.61 11.91
CA VAL A 3 -8.94 10.54 10.45
C VAL A 3 -7.62 11.00 9.85
N ASP A 4 -6.93 10.10 9.16
CA ASP A 4 -5.70 10.42 8.45
C ASP A 4 -6.01 11.01 7.06
N THR A 5 -5.14 11.89 6.60
CA THR A 5 -5.25 12.46 5.26
C THR A 5 -4.48 11.59 4.27
N TYR A 6 -5.21 10.93 3.35
CA TYR A 6 -4.60 10.07 2.35
C TYR A 6 -3.94 10.90 1.24
N SER A 7 -2.61 10.84 1.14
CA SER A 7 -1.81 11.67 0.25
C SER A 7 -2.02 11.37 -1.24
N HIS A 8 -2.39 10.14 -1.60
CA HIS A 8 -2.64 9.78 -3.00
C HIS A 8 -4.08 10.02 -3.44
N GLY A 9 -5.06 9.93 -2.51
CA GLY A 9 -6.48 9.89 -2.85
C GLY A 9 -6.87 8.63 -3.64
N HIS A 10 -8.08 8.64 -4.20
CA HIS A 10 -8.66 7.47 -4.90
C HIS A 10 -8.87 7.72 -6.40
N HIS A 11 -8.09 8.62 -7.01
CA HIS A 11 -8.10 8.82 -8.45
C HIS A 11 -7.76 7.51 -9.19
N ASP A 12 -8.32 7.31 -10.40
CA ASP A 12 -8.12 6.05 -11.15
C ASP A 12 -6.62 5.70 -11.35
N SER A 13 -5.75 6.68 -11.58
CA SER A 13 -4.30 6.44 -11.68
C SER A 13 -3.69 5.81 -10.40
N VAL A 14 -4.30 6.03 -9.24
CA VAL A 14 -3.91 5.38 -7.98
C VAL A 14 -4.47 3.96 -7.93
N LEU A 15 -5.78 3.82 -8.17
CA LEU A 15 -6.47 2.54 -8.10
C LEU A 15 -5.96 1.52 -9.15
N ARG A 16 -5.52 1.97 -10.34
CA ARG A 16 -4.86 1.10 -11.33
C ARG A 16 -3.62 0.42 -10.78
N SER A 17 -2.80 1.11 -9.98
CA SER A 17 -1.65 0.49 -9.33
C SER A 17 -2.04 -0.46 -8.21
N HIS A 18 -3.18 -0.22 -7.54
CA HIS A 18 -3.70 -1.14 -6.53
C HIS A 18 -4.26 -2.42 -7.17
N ARG A 19 -4.98 -2.29 -8.28
CA ARG A 19 -5.52 -3.44 -9.03
C ARG A 19 -4.43 -4.33 -9.65
N TRP A 20 -3.23 -3.80 -9.88
CA TRP A 20 -2.07 -4.54 -10.40
C TRP A 20 -1.42 -5.47 -9.36
N ARG A 21 -1.70 -5.25 -8.07
CA ARG A 21 -1.09 -6.01 -6.97
C ARG A 21 -1.60 -7.44 -6.93
N THR A 22 -0.67 -8.38 -6.77
CA THR A 22 -0.91 -9.81 -6.58
C THR A 22 -0.07 -10.31 -5.40
N VAL A 23 -0.33 -11.53 -4.94
CA VAL A 23 0.52 -12.17 -3.93
C VAL A 23 1.96 -12.25 -4.43
N ASP A 24 2.17 -12.56 -5.73
CA ASP A 24 3.50 -12.74 -6.28
C ASP A 24 4.33 -11.46 -6.36
N ASN A 25 3.72 -10.29 -6.56
CA ASN A 25 4.45 -9.02 -6.64
C ASN A 25 4.36 -8.17 -5.37
N SER A 26 3.47 -8.49 -4.42
CA SER A 26 3.19 -7.63 -3.27
C SER A 26 3.21 -8.36 -1.91
N ALA A 27 3.08 -9.68 -1.88
CA ALA A 27 3.00 -10.45 -0.64
C ALA A 27 3.76 -11.78 -0.69
N ARG A 28 4.77 -11.89 -1.55
CA ARG A 28 5.55 -13.13 -1.72
C ARG A 28 6.22 -13.59 -0.42
N TYR A 29 6.68 -12.66 0.41
CA TYR A 29 7.28 -12.93 1.72
C TYR A 29 6.34 -13.68 2.68
N LEU A 30 5.00 -13.53 2.49
CA LEU A 30 3.96 -14.17 3.29
C LEU A 30 3.61 -15.60 2.82
N LEU A 31 4.00 -16.01 1.60
CA LEU A 31 3.56 -17.27 0.97
C LEU A 31 3.68 -18.50 1.88
N ARG A 32 4.76 -18.60 2.66
CA ARG A 32 5.01 -19.74 3.56
C ARG A 32 3.99 -19.88 4.72
N HIS A 33 3.17 -18.87 4.93
CA HIS A 33 2.14 -18.81 5.99
C HIS A 33 0.71 -18.87 5.42
N LEU A 34 0.55 -18.79 4.09
CA LEU A 34 -0.75 -18.89 3.42
C LEU A 34 -1.14 -20.37 3.26
N GLU A 35 -1.63 -20.95 4.34
CA GLU A 35 -2.08 -22.34 4.39
C GLU A 35 -3.61 -22.42 4.32
N PRO A 36 -4.19 -23.46 3.65
CA PRO A 36 -5.63 -23.65 3.62
C PRO A 36 -6.26 -23.73 5.02
N GLY A 37 -7.38 -23.01 5.20
CA GLY A 37 -8.13 -22.96 6.46
C GLY A 37 -7.68 -21.86 7.42
N ARG A 38 -6.64 -21.07 7.10
CA ARG A 38 -6.25 -19.92 7.91
C ARG A 38 -7.23 -18.76 7.73
N ASP A 39 -7.65 -18.15 8.84
CA ASP A 39 -8.45 -16.92 8.83
C ASP A 39 -7.53 -15.71 8.66
N LEU A 40 -7.86 -14.84 7.69
CA LEU A 40 -7.01 -13.73 7.30
C LEU A 40 -7.76 -12.38 7.36
N LEU A 41 -7.12 -11.37 7.94
CA LEU A 41 -7.53 -9.97 7.85
C LEU A 41 -6.55 -9.20 6.95
N ASP A 42 -7.09 -8.50 5.94
CA ASP A 42 -6.33 -7.60 5.08
C ASP A 42 -6.73 -6.14 5.40
N VAL A 43 -5.84 -5.42 6.06
CA VAL A 43 -6.06 -4.03 6.50
C VAL A 43 -5.57 -3.07 5.41
N GLY A 44 -6.44 -2.10 5.03
CA GLY A 44 -6.21 -1.25 3.87
C GLY A 44 -6.32 -2.03 2.57
N CYS A 45 -7.38 -2.85 2.46
CA CYS A 45 -7.58 -3.80 1.36
C CYS A 45 -7.74 -3.14 -0.02
N GLY A 46 -8.01 -1.83 -0.07
CA GLY A 46 -8.23 -1.11 -1.31
C GLY A 46 -9.34 -1.75 -2.17
N PRO A 47 -9.18 -1.83 -3.50
CA PRO A 47 -10.18 -2.40 -4.41
C PRO A 47 -10.31 -3.93 -4.31
N GLY A 48 -9.60 -4.60 -3.40
CA GLY A 48 -9.76 -6.01 -3.06
C GLY A 48 -9.02 -7.01 -3.94
N THR A 49 -8.26 -6.58 -4.94
CA THR A 49 -7.56 -7.50 -5.86
C THR A 49 -6.55 -8.38 -5.15
N LEU A 50 -5.69 -7.76 -4.33
CA LEU A 50 -4.71 -8.51 -3.52
C LEU A 50 -5.40 -9.37 -2.46
N THR A 51 -6.46 -8.84 -1.83
CA THR A 51 -7.24 -9.60 -0.83
C THR A 51 -7.82 -10.88 -1.42
N LEU A 52 -8.37 -10.82 -2.64
CA LEU A 52 -8.92 -12.01 -3.31
C LEU A 52 -7.83 -13.03 -3.71
N ASP A 53 -6.64 -12.57 -4.10
CA ASP A 53 -5.53 -13.47 -4.38
C ASP A 53 -5.03 -14.14 -3.09
N LEU A 54 -4.90 -13.39 -1.98
CA LEU A 54 -4.60 -13.96 -0.65
C LEU A 54 -5.67 -14.99 -0.24
N ALA A 55 -6.95 -14.65 -0.42
CA ALA A 55 -8.07 -15.51 -0.08
C ALA A 55 -8.04 -16.85 -0.83
N SER A 56 -7.64 -16.84 -2.10
CA SER A 56 -7.50 -18.07 -2.89
C SER A 56 -6.51 -19.06 -2.30
N ARG A 57 -5.50 -18.55 -1.57
CA ARG A 57 -4.43 -19.34 -0.96
C ARG A 57 -4.81 -19.92 0.39
N VAL A 58 -5.70 -19.27 1.13
CA VAL A 58 -6.13 -19.70 2.47
C VAL A 58 -7.49 -20.38 2.48
N ALA A 59 -8.18 -20.49 1.34
CA ALA A 59 -9.47 -21.14 1.26
C ALA A 59 -9.43 -22.55 1.90
N PRO A 60 -10.45 -22.97 2.71
CA PRO A 60 -11.72 -22.30 2.98
C PRO A 60 -11.73 -21.36 4.21
N GLY A 61 -10.56 -20.90 4.69
CA GLY A 61 -10.46 -19.95 5.79
C GLY A 61 -11.22 -18.64 5.51
N ALA A 62 -11.78 -18.04 6.54
CA ALA A 62 -12.50 -16.77 6.39
C ALA A 62 -11.54 -15.61 6.11
N VAL A 63 -11.90 -14.76 5.16
CA VAL A 63 -11.09 -13.58 4.82
C VAL A 63 -11.93 -12.31 4.97
N LEU A 64 -11.39 -11.33 5.70
CA LEU A 64 -11.96 -10.01 5.84
C LEU A 64 -11.00 -8.96 5.29
N GLY A 65 -11.46 -8.16 4.32
CA GLY A 65 -10.79 -6.94 3.90
C GLY A 65 -11.42 -5.73 4.58
N VAL A 66 -10.59 -4.83 5.13
CA VAL A 66 -11.05 -3.59 5.76
C VAL A 66 -10.35 -2.41 5.11
N ASP A 67 -11.12 -1.37 4.76
CA ASP A 67 -10.60 -0.08 4.30
C ASP A 67 -11.46 1.06 4.84
N CYS A 68 -10.88 2.24 5.03
CA CYS A 68 -11.61 3.40 5.54
C CYS A 68 -12.48 4.07 4.46
N ALA A 69 -12.20 3.85 3.17
CA ALA A 69 -12.89 4.46 2.04
C ALA A 69 -14.07 3.59 1.57
N ALA A 70 -15.29 4.02 1.88
CA ALA A 70 -16.51 3.27 1.56
C ALA A 70 -16.69 2.99 0.06
N GLU A 71 -16.26 3.92 -0.81
CA GLU A 71 -16.33 3.78 -2.26
C GLU A 71 -15.41 2.66 -2.75
N VAL A 72 -14.19 2.59 -2.21
CA VAL A 72 -13.20 1.55 -2.56
C VAL A 72 -13.65 0.18 -2.03
N VAL A 73 -14.24 0.13 -0.83
CA VAL A 73 -14.86 -1.09 -0.29
C VAL A 73 -16.04 -1.56 -1.16
N SER A 74 -16.82 -0.63 -1.71
CA SER A 74 -17.89 -0.98 -2.65
C SER A 74 -17.36 -1.64 -3.93
N GLU A 75 -16.23 -1.15 -4.46
CA GLU A 75 -15.53 -1.78 -5.59
C GLU A 75 -15.04 -3.20 -5.23
N ALA A 76 -14.43 -3.36 -4.06
CA ALA A 76 -13.95 -4.66 -3.58
C ALA A 76 -15.11 -5.69 -3.42
N ARG A 77 -16.26 -5.24 -2.91
CA ARG A 77 -17.46 -6.09 -2.83
C ARG A 77 -17.98 -6.51 -4.20
N ALA A 78 -18.00 -5.59 -5.16
CA ALA A 78 -18.40 -5.88 -6.53
C ALA A 78 -17.45 -6.89 -7.19
N LEU A 79 -16.13 -6.74 -6.95
CA LEU A 79 -15.12 -7.67 -7.43
C LEU A 79 -15.28 -9.08 -6.85
N ALA A 80 -15.55 -9.20 -5.54
CA ALA A 80 -15.83 -10.48 -4.89
C ALA A 80 -17.12 -11.13 -5.41
N ALA A 81 -18.16 -10.35 -5.63
CA ALA A 81 -19.41 -10.84 -6.20
C ALA A 81 -19.22 -11.39 -7.63
N ALA A 82 -18.38 -10.73 -8.44
CA ALA A 82 -18.03 -11.18 -9.78
C ALA A 82 -17.19 -12.46 -9.80
N ALA A 83 -16.38 -12.71 -8.76
CA ALA A 83 -15.61 -13.95 -8.59
C ALA A 83 -16.48 -15.15 -8.20
N GLY A 84 -17.75 -14.92 -7.81
CA GLY A 84 -18.75 -15.94 -7.54
C GLY A 84 -18.40 -16.87 -6.36
N PRO A 85 -18.72 -18.18 -6.47
CA PRO A 85 -18.54 -19.13 -5.35
C PRO A 85 -17.10 -19.23 -4.82
N GLY A 86 -16.11 -18.95 -5.65
CA GLY A 86 -14.69 -18.96 -5.25
C GLY A 86 -14.33 -17.91 -4.17
N ALA A 87 -15.14 -16.85 -4.06
CA ALA A 87 -14.95 -15.80 -3.07
C ALA A 87 -16.03 -15.80 -1.96
N ALA A 88 -16.81 -16.87 -1.81
CA ALA A 88 -17.90 -16.94 -0.83
C ALA A 88 -17.43 -16.80 0.64
N HIS A 89 -16.17 -17.06 0.93
CA HIS A 89 -15.52 -16.95 2.23
C HIS A 89 -14.89 -15.55 2.46
N VAL A 90 -15.01 -14.63 1.51
CA VAL A 90 -14.42 -13.29 1.57
C VAL A 90 -15.49 -12.25 1.87
N ARG A 91 -15.16 -11.33 2.77
CA ARG A 91 -15.99 -10.16 3.10
C ARG A 91 -15.16 -8.90 3.06
N PHE A 92 -15.81 -7.76 2.76
CA PHE A 92 -15.21 -6.45 2.77
C PHE A 92 -16.04 -5.49 3.61
N GLU A 93 -15.40 -4.77 4.52
CA GLU A 93 -16.06 -3.85 5.46
C GLU A 93 -15.36 -2.50 5.49
N THR A 94 -16.15 -1.44 5.66
CA THR A 94 -15.60 -0.11 5.91
C THR A 94 -15.27 0.01 7.38
N GLY A 95 -14.03 0.37 7.71
CA GLY A 95 -13.58 0.46 9.08
C GLY A 95 -12.26 1.24 9.25
N SER A 96 -11.94 1.54 10.50
CA SER A 96 -10.69 2.21 10.87
C SER A 96 -9.67 1.19 11.32
N VAL A 97 -8.41 1.37 10.89
CA VAL A 97 -7.29 0.55 11.37
C VAL A 97 -6.99 0.76 12.87
N TYR A 98 -7.44 1.88 13.43
CA TYR A 98 -7.28 2.21 14.86
C TYR A 98 -8.39 1.66 15.77
N ASP A 99 -9.43 1.08 15.19
CA ASP A 99 -10.59 0.54 15.91
C ASP A 99 -11.23 -0.56 15.04
N LEU A 100 -10.55 -1.70 14.98
CA LEU A 100 -10.97 -2.84 14.17
C LEU A 100 -12.16 -3.55 14.84
N ALA A 101 -13.25 -3.69 14.10
CA ALA A 101 -14.49 -4.31 14.60
C ALA A 101 -14.38 -5.78 15.07
N PRO A 102 -13.52 -6.64 14.49
CA PRO A 102 -13.33 -8.00 14.98
C PRO A 102 -12.86 -8.07 16.44
N ALA A 103 -13.32 -9.09 17.14
CA ALA A 103 -12.93 -9.39 18.51
C ALA A 103 -11.42 -9.74 18.62
N ASP A 104 -10.89 -9.72 19.83
CA ASP A 104 -9.52 -10.17 20.12
C ASP A 104 -9.30 -11.61 19.63
N ALA A 105 -8.10 -11.89 19.15
CA ALA A 105 -7.68 -13.23 18.76
C ALA A 105 -8.61 -13.90 17.71
N SER A 106 -9.02 -13.15 16.69
CA SER A 106 -9.95 -13.62 15.64
C SER A 106 -9.25 -14.20 14.41
N PHE A 107 -8.02 -13.79 14.10
CA PHE A 107 -7.33 -14.15 12.86
C PHE A 107 -6.00 -14.86 13.10
N ASP A 108 -5.66 -15.76 12.17
CA ASP A 108 -4.35 -16.42 12.12
C ASP A 108 -3.31 -15.53 11.42
N ILE A 109 -3.77 -14.70 10.47
CA ILE A 109 -2.93 -13.81 9.68
C ILE A 109 -3.57 -12.42 9.66
N VAL A 110 -2.77 -11.38 9.91
CA VAL A 110 -3.13 -9.98 9.65
C VAL A 110 -2.11 -9.42 8.67
N HIS A 111 -2.60 -8.94 7.54
CA HIS A 111 -1.80 -8.37 6.46
C HIS A 111 -2.10 -6.89 6.28
N ALA A 112 -1.08 -6.09 5.93
CA ALA A 112 -1.24 -4.72 5.46
C ALA A 112 -0.16 -4.38 4.44
N HIS A 113 -0.57 -3.86 3.27
CA HIS A 113 0.34 -3.50 2.18
C HIS A 113 0.21 -2.03 1.81
N GLN A 114 1.27 -1.26 2.03
CA GLN A 114 1.33 0.19 1.79
C GLN A 114 0.20 0.94 2.54
N VAL A 115 0.08 0.68 3.84
CA VAL A 115 -0.91 1.30 4.73
C VAL A 115 -0.23 2.17 5.77
N LEU A 116 0.77 1.63 6.48
CA LEU A 116 1.40 2.29 7.63
C LEU A 116 2.07 3.60 7.22
N GLN A 117 2.57 3.70 6.00
CA GLN A 117 3.14 4.92 5.42
C GLN A 117 2.17 6.10 5.35
N HIS A 118 0.85 5.86 5.44
CA HIS A 118 -0.18 6.89 5.35
C HIS A 118 -0.76 7.29 6.71
N LEU A 119 -0.34 6.62 7.78
CA LEU A 119 -0.90 6.79 9.11
C LEU A 119 -0.07 7.77 9.95
N ALA A 120 -0.76 8.59 10.73
CA ALA A 120 -0.11 9.47 11.71
C ALA A 120 0.29 8.72 13.00
N ASP A 121 -0.22 7.50 13.21
CA ASP A 121 0.10 6.63 14.35
C ASP A 121 0.22 5.16 13.92
N PRO A 122 1.29 4.81 13.20
CA PRO A 122 1.48 3.45 12.73
C PRO A 122 1.63 2.43 13.87
N VAL A 123 2.13 2.86 15.03
CA VAL A 123 2.28 1.98 16.19
C VAL A 123 0.91 1.61 16.78
N GLY A 124 0.02 2.61 16.97
CA GLY A 124 -1.35 2.34 17.44
C GLY A 124 -2.15 1.44 16.48
N ALA A 125 -1.95 1.61 15.17
CA ALA A 125 -2.53 0.70 14.18
C ALA A 125 -2.00 -0.74 14.30
N LEU A 126 -0.70 -0.91 14.53
CA LEU A 126 -0.07 -2.21 14.74
C LEU A 126 -0.50 -2.87 16.05
N GLU A 127 -0.77 -2.09 17.11
CA GLU A 127 -1.34 -2.60 18.35
C GLU A 127 -2.74 -3.18 18.15
N GLU A 128 -3.59 -2.51 17.35
CA GLU A 128 -4.91 -3.04 16.95
C GLU A 128 -4.79 -4.31 16.09
N MET A 129 -3.88 -4.33 15.12
CA MET A 129 -3.58 -5.53 14.34
C MET A 129 -3.12 -6.68 15.24
N ARG A 130 -2.29 -6.38 16.27
CA ARG A 130 -1.85 -7.36 17.27
C ARG A 130 -3.02 -7.85 18.13
N ARG A 131 -3.95 -6.99 18.52
CA ARG A 131 -5.13 -7.37 19.33
C ARG A 131 -5.97 -8.43 18.62
N VAL A 132 -6.25 -8.26 17.33
CA VAL A 132 -7.09 -9.19 16.57
C VAL A 132 -6.39 -10.46 16.11
N LEU A 133 -5.05 -10.53 16.16
CA LEU A 133 -4.29 -11.76 15.90
C LEU A 133 -4.49 -12.77 17.02
N ARG A 134 -4.58 -14.04 16.69
CA ARG A 134 -4.51 -15.17 17.64
C ARG A 134 -3.11 -15.30 18.24
N PRO A 135 -2.97 -15.86 19.46
CA PRO A 135 -1.65 -16.26 19.96
C PRO A 135 -0.94 -17.17 18.94
N GLY A 136 0.30 -16.82 18.57
CA GLY A 136 1.07 -17.49 17.52
C GLY A 136 0.68 -17.12 16.09
N GLY A 137 -0.31 -16.26 15.91
CA GLY A 137 -0.69 -15.70 14.61
C GLY A 137 0.39 -14.80 14.02
N VAL A 138 0.32 -14.55 12.72
CA VAL A 138 1.35 -13.85 11.92
C VAL A 138 0.85 -12.47 11.50
N LEU A 139 1.59 -11.43 11.87
CA LEU A 139 1.54 -10.11 11.24
C LEU A 139 2.41 -10.14 9.98
N ALA A 140 1.92 -9.58 8.89
CA ALA A 140 2.66 -9.36 7.66
C ALA A 140 2.44 -7.94 7.16
N VAL A 141 3.45 -7.09 7.24
CA VAL A 141 3.37 -5.69 6.79
C VAL A 141 4.43 -5.40 5.74
N ARG A 142 4.06 -4.61 4.72
CA ARG A 142 4.94 -4.17 3.64
C ARG A 142 4.64 -2.73 3.27
N ASP A 143 5.66 -1.87 3.35
CA ASP A 143 5.55 -0.47 2.95
C ASP A 143 6.76 -0.02 2.13
N SER A 144 6.55 0.99 1.29
CA SER A 144 7.59 1.57 0.46
C SER A 144 8.46 2.56 1.24
N ASP A 145 9.68 2.77 0.73
CA ASP A 145 10.56 3.82 1.18
C ASP A 145 10.97 4.69 -0.01
N TYR A 146 10.30 5.83 -0.17
CA TYR A 146 10.55 6.77 -1.27
C TYR A 146 11.97 7.34 -1.27
N GLY A 147 12.68 7.30 -0.13
CA GLY A 147 14.07 7.71 -0.04
C GLY A 147 15.05 6.76 -0.72
N THR A 148 14.61 5.51 -0.97
CA THR A 148 15.42 4.47 -1.63
C THR A 148 15.06 4.26 -3.10
N PHE A 149 14.08 5.00 -3.64
CA PHE A 149 13.71 4.90 -5.04
C PHE A 149 14.85 5.42 -5.91
N VAL A 150 15.18 4.63 -6.93
CA VAL A 150 16.22 4.97 -7.90
C VAL A 150 15.65 4.98 -9.30
N TRP A 151 16.14 5.84 -10.13
CA TRP A 151 15.82 5.93 -11.53
C TRP A 151 17.04 6.33 -12.36
N GLY A 152 17.00 5.95 -13.61
CA GLY A 152 17.96 6.33 -14.64
C GLY A 152 17.23 6.58 -15.95
N PRO A 153 17.74 7.50 -16.78
CA PRO A 153 18.74 8.53 -16.46
C PRO A 153 18.24 9.58 -15.47
N ASP A 154 19.16 10.33 -14.89
CA ASP A 154 18.84 11.41 -13.96
C ASP A 154 17.96 12.48 -14.63
N ASP A 155 16.93 12.93 -13.92
CA ASP A 155 16.10 14.06 -14.32
C ASP A 155 15.80 14.91 -13.06
N PRO A 156 16.20 16.20 -13.03
CA PRO A 156 15.99 17.08 -11.90
C PRO A 156 14.51 17.24 -11.51
N LEU A 157 13.57 17.08 -12.46
CA LEU A 157 12.15 17.15 -12.18
C LEU A 157 11.61 15.88 -11.51
N LEU A 158 12.22 14.71 -11.74
CA LEU A 158 11.89 13.51 -10.97
C LEU A 158 12.43 13.63 -9.54
N GLU A 159 13.60 14.24 -9.34
CA GLU A 159 14.10 14.54 -7.99
C GLU A 159 13.20 15.56 -7.28
N ARG A 160 12.72 16.58 -8.02
CA ARG A 160 11.76 17.56 -7.50
C ARG A 160 10.44 16.90 -7.13
N TRP A 161 9.93 15.97 -7.96
CA TRP A 161 8.75 15.15 -7.65
C TRP A 161 8.92 14.41 -6.31
N ARG A 162 10.05 13.74 -6.09
CA ARG A 162 10.32 13.02 -4.84
C ARG A 162 10.32 13.96 -3.64
N THR A 163 11.02 15.08 -3.75
CA THR A 163 11.06 16.10 -2.70
C THR A 163 9.66 16.65 -2.39
N LEU A 164 8.86 16.89 -3.42
CA LEU A 164 7.48 17.37 -3.28
C LEU A 164 6.60 16.33 -2.59
N PHE A 165 6.76 15.04 -2.93
CA PHE A 165 6.03 13.95 -2.30
C PHE A 165 6.33 13.85 -0.80
N PHE A 166 7.60 13.96 -0.41
CA PHE A 166 7.98 14.02 1.01
C PHE A 166 7.36 15.22 1.73
N ALA A 167 7.34 16.38 1.10
CA ALA A 167 6.77 17.59 1.71
C ALA A 167 5.25 17.48 1.90
N VAL A 168 4.52 16.92 0.92
CA VAL A 168 3.07 16.69 1.01
C VAL A 168 2.74 15.66 2.08
N THR A 169 3.43 14.52 2.10
CA THR A 169 3.18 13.46 3.08
C THR A 169 3.48 13.93 4.50
N ALA A 170 4.57 14.67 4.72
CA ALA A 170 4.88 15.23 6.03
C ALA A 170 3.79 16.21 6.53
N ARG A 171 3.19 17.02 5.65
CA ARG A 171 2.06 17.89 5.99
C ARG A 171 0.82 17.10 6.42
N ASN A 172 0.63 15.91 5.87
CA ASN A 172 -0.47 15.01 6.22
C ASN A 172 -0.20 14.19 7.49
N GLY A 173 0.99 14.32 8.10
CA GLY A 173 1.40 13.51 9.24
C GLY A 173 1.78 12.06 8.86
N ALA A 174 1.95 11.79 7.58
CA ALA A 174 2.34 10.50 7.01
C ALA A 174 3.85 10.40 6.81
N ASP A 175 4.38 9.19 6.61
CA ASP A 175 5.81 8.95 6.44
C ASP A 175 6.13 8.30 5.07
N ALA A 176 6.65 9.10 4.15
CA ALA A 176 7.08 8.59 2.84
C ALA A 176 8.29 7.64 2.90
N ALA A 177 8.99 7.56 4.04
CA ALA A 177 10.12 6.66 4.27
C ALA A 177 9.74 5.49 5.20
N ALA A 178 8.47 5.16 5.31
CA ALA A 178 7.92 4.15 6.23
C ALA A 178 8.65 2.80 6.19
N GLY A 179 9.08 2.37 5.01
CA GLY A 179 9.75 1.08 4.84
C GLY A 179 10.90 0.88 5.82
N ARG A 180 11.78 1.86 5.98
CA ARG A 180 12.92 1.76 6.92
C ARG A 180 12.53 1.77 8.39
N HIS A 181 11.31 2.20 8.71
CA HIS A 181 10.80 2.30 10.07
C HIS A 181 9.93 1.11 10.50
N LEU A 182 9.50 0.25 9.56
CA LEU A 182 8.57 -0.84 9.83
C LEU A 182 9.00 -1.73 11.00
N LEU A 183 10.25 -2.18 11.00
CA LEU A 183 10.75 -3.07 12.06
C LEU A 183 10.71 -2.40 13.43
N GLN A 184 11.06 -1.10 13.50
CA GLN A 184 11.00 -0.31 14.72
C GLN A 184 9.56 -0.19 15.22
N TRP A 185 8.60 0.11 14.34
CA TRP A 185 7.19 0.24 14.71
C TRP A 185 6.58 -1.09 15.15
N VAL A 186 6.92 -2.19 14.48
CA VAL A 186 6.49 -3.54 14.85
C VAL A 186 6.98 -3.91 16.26
N HIS A 187 8.24 -3.61 16.58
CA HIS A 187 8.76 -3.81 17.94
C HIS A 187 8.08 -2.91 18.98
N ALA A 188 7.84 -1.63 18.64
CA ALA A 188 7.16 -0.68 19.53
C ALA A 188 5.72 -1.12 19.84
N ALA A 189 5.02 -1.75 18.88
CA ALA A 189 3.69 -2.34 19.07
C ALA A 189 3.67 -3.67 19.86
N GLY A 190 4.83 -4.09 20.38
CA GLY A 190 4.96 -5.24 21.28
C GLY A 190 5.15 -6.59 20.61
N PHE A 191 5.43 -6.63 19.31
CA PHE A 191 5.90 -7.85 18.66
C PHE A 191 7.39 -8.04 18.93
N ARG A 192 7.79 -9.22 19.38
CA ARG A 192 9.18 -9.51 19.79
C ARG A 192 9.92 -10.39 18.79
N ASP A 193 9.19 -11.26 18.12
CA ASP A 193 9.71 -12.20 17.13
C ASP A 193 9.37 -11.67 15.74
N ALA A 194 10.27 -10.86 15.18
CA ALA A 194 10.08 -10.19 13.90
C ALA A 194 11.26 -10.45 12.95
N GLU A 195 10.94 -10.82 11.71
CA GLU A 195 11.86 -11.04 10.61
C GLU A 195 11.64 -9.96 9.55
N ALA A 196 12.69 -9.19 9.23
CA ALA A 196 12.64 -8.17 8.20
C ALA A 196 13.27 -8.66 6.89
N SER A 197 12.64 -8.34 5.78
CA SER A 197 13.14 -8.55 4.42
C SER A 197 12.84 -7.34 3.53
N SER A 198 13.18 -7.42 2.26
CA SER A 198 12.82 -6.40 1.29
C SER A 198 12.64 -7.00 -0.09
N ASP A 199 11.78 -6.39 -0.89
CA ASP A 199 11.61 -6.70 -2.30
C ASP A 199 11.53 -5.41 -3.12
N THR A 200 11.74 -5.51 -4.42
CA THR A 200 11.82 -4.35 -5.30
C THR A 200 10.90 -4.52 -6.50
N TRP A 201 10.03 -3.53 -6.74
CA TRP A 201 9.40 -3.42 -8.04
C TRP A 201 10.34 -2.72 -9.01
N THR A 202 10.47 -3.27 -10.20
CA THR A 202 11.35 -2.73 -11.24
C THR A 202 10.56 -2.49 -12.52
N PHE A 203 10.74 -1.32 -13.12
CA PHE A 203 10.11 -0.91 -14.37
C PHE A 203 11.21 -0.51 -15.36
N ALA A 204 11.55 -1.40 -16.28
CA ALA A 204 12.67 -1.22 -17.21
C ALA A 204 12.36 -1.63 -18.65
N ASP A 205 11.34 -2.46 -18.88
CA ASP A 205 10.85 -2.76 -20.22
C ASP A 205 9.89 -1.66 -20.74
N PRO A 206 9.67 -1.57 -22.05
CA PRO A 206 8.85 -0.48 -22.64
C PRO A 206 7.41 -0.41 -22.10
N GLU A 207 6.78 -1.55 -21.85
CA GLU A 207 5.38 -1.61 -21.38
C GLU A 207 5.27 -1.15 -19.93
N SER A 208 6.11 -1.69 -19.06
CA SER A 208 6.12 -1.35 -17.64
C SER A 208 6.51 0.11 -17.40
N ARG A 209 7.48 0.66 -18.19
CA ARG A 209 7.82 2.09 -18.12
C ARG A 209 6.67 2.98 -18.56
N ALA A 210 6.01 2.65 -19.69
CA ALA A 210 4.87 3.40 -20.18
C ALA A 210 3.74 3.42 -19.16
N TRP A 211 3.46 2.26 -18.55
CA TRP A 211 2.44 2.12 -17.53
C TRP A 211 2.79 2.94 -16.27
N TRP A 212 3.97 2.75 -15.68
CA TRP A 212 4.36 3.41 -14.42
C TRP A 212 4.53 4.92 -14.58
N GLY A 213 5.23 5.36 -15.62
CA GLY A 213 5.42 6.79 -15.89
C GLY A 213 4.12 7.49 -16.27
N GLY A 214 3.21 6.80 -16.98
CA GLY A 214 1.87 7.29 -17.26
C GLY A 214 1.05 7.48 -16.00
N LEU A 215 1.07 6.50 -15.08
CA LEU A 215 0.39 6.62 -13.78
C LEU A 215 0.88 7.82 -12.98
N TRP A 216 2.18 8.01 -12.87
CA TRP A 216 2.73 9.13 -12.11
C TRP A 216 2.47 10.49 -12.78
N ALA A 217 2.53 10.55 -14.11
CA ALA A 217 2.18 11.76 -14.84
C ALA A 217 0.71 12.18 -14.60
N GLU A 218 -0.21 11.22 -14.54
CA GLU A 218 -1.61 11.48 -14.20
C GLU A 218 -1.80 11.83 -12.71
N ARG A 219 -1.13 11.11 -11.79
CA ARG A 219 -1.21 11.38 -10.35
C ARG A 219 -0.78 12.78 -10.00
N VAL A 220 0.33 13.25 -10.56
CA VAL A 220 0.84 14.60 -10.32
C VAL A 220 -0.19 15.66 -10.69
N LEU A 221 -1.00 15.43 -11.74
CA LEU A 221 -1.94 16.40 -12.25
C LEU A 221 -3.37 16.30 -11.67
N HIS A 222 -3.81 15.07 -11.33
CA HIS A 222 -5.24 14.78 -11.15
C HIS A 222 -5.57 14.02 -9.86
N SER A 223 -4.60 13.67 -9.03
CA SER A 223 -4.86 13.02 -7.76
C SER A 223 -4.77 14.00 -6.58
N ALA A 224 -5.19 13.54 -5.41
CA ALA A 224 -5.08 14.32 -4.18
C ALA A 224 -3.64 14.82 -3.90
N PHE A 225 -2.61 14.12 -4.37
CA PHE A 225 -1.23 14.57 -4.28
C PHE A 225 -1.00 15.93 -4.96
N GLY A 226 -1.44 16.08 -6.20
CA GLY A 226 -1.32 17.34 -6.93
C GLY A 226 -2.16 18.45 -6.30
N GLU A 227 -3.41 18.15 -5.94
CA GLU A 227 -4.32 19.09 -5.27
C GLU A 227 -3.76 19.59 -3.94
N GLN A 228 -3.22 18.69 -3.11
CA GLN A 228 -2.61 19.01 -1.82
C GLN A 228 -1.31 19.82 -2.02
N ALA A 229 -0.48 19.50 -3.01
CA ALA A 229 0.71 20.27 -3.32
C ALA A 229 0.40 21.74 -3.62
N LEU A 230 -0.68 21.99 -4.39
CA LEU A 230 -1.18 23.34 -4.67
C LEU A 230 -1.77 24.00 -3.42
N ALA A 231 -2.64 23.31 -2.71
CA ALA A 231 -3.32 23.83 -1.52
C ALA A 231 -2.33 24.19 -0.39
N TYR A 232 -1.23 23.45 -0.27
CA TYR A 232 -0.18 23.71 0.72
C TYR A 232 0.84 24.77 0.26
N GLY A 233 0.72 25.29 -0.96
CA GLY A 233 1.68 26.24 -1.53
C GLY A 233 3.07 25.65 -1.76
N LEU A 234 3.17 24.34 -1.96
CA LEU A 234 4.43 23.60 -2.17
C LEU A 234 4.83 23.53 -3.64
N SER A 235 3.87 23.77 -4.55
CA SER A 235 4.05 23.75 -6.00
C SER A 235 3.00 24.66 -6.67
N ASP A 236 3.13 24.85 -7.97
CA ASP A 236 2.15 25.48 -8.83
C ASP A 236 1.79 24.60 -10.04
N HIS A 237 0.75 25.01 -10.80
CA HIS A 237 0.28 24.26 -11.95
C HIS A 237 1.36 24.07 -13.03
N ALA A 238 2.25 25.06 -13.22
CA ALA A 238 3.30 24.99 -14.23
C ALA A 238 4.37 23.97 -13.83
N GLU A 239 4.79 23.94 -12.56
CA GLU A 239 5.73 22.96 -12.03
C GLU A 239 5.14 21.54 -12.06
N LEU A 240 3.88 21.35 -11.63
CA LEU A 240 3.22 20.04 -11.71
C LEU A 240 3.12 19.54 -13.17
N ALA A 241 2.82 20.42 -14.12
CA ALA A 241 2.80 20.06 -15.54
C ALA A 241 4.20 19.66 -16.05
N ALA A 242 5.25 20.37 -15.61
CA ALA A 242 6.63 20.06 -15.96
C ALA A 242 7.08 18.69 -15.38
N ILE A 243 6.72 18.40 -14.12
CA ILE A 243 6.97 17.10 -13.48
C ILE A 243 6.24 15.97 -14.22
N ALA A 244 4.97 16.15 -14.55
CA ALA A 244 4.20 15.17 -15.33
C ALA A 244 4.81 14.92 -16.72
N ALA A 245 5.31 15.97 -17.37
CA ALA A 245 6.04 15.83 -18.62
C ALA A 245 7.36 15.07 -18.46
N ALA A 246 8.09 15.26 -17.34
CA ALA A 246 9.30 14.51 -17.03
C ALA A 246 9.02 13.00 -16.88
N TRP A 247 7.95 12.61 -16.18
CA TRP A 247 7.52 11.22 -16.10
C TRP A 247 7.22 10.61 -17.48
N ARG A 248 6.55 11.34 -18.37
CA ARG A 248 6.28 10.88 -19.75
C ARG A 248 7.56 10.75 -20.57
N ARG A 249 8.51 11.71 -20.44
CA ARG A 249 9.82 11.63 -21.12
C ARG A 249 10.61 10.41 -20.63
N TRP A 250 10.68 10.20 -19.32
CA TRP A 250 11.34 9.02 -18.73
C TRP A 250 10.71 7.72 -19.29
N ALA A 251 9.39 7.61 -19.31
CA ALA A 251 8.68 6.43 -19.82
C ALA A 251 9.03 6.11 -21.30
N ALA A 252 9.25 7.13 -22.11
CA ALA A 252 9.59 6.99 -23.53
C ALA A 252 11.06 6.64 -23.81
N ARG A 253 11.93 6.70 -22.79
CA ARG A 253 13.36 6.44 -22.98
C ARG A 253 13.64 4.95 -23.14
N PRO A 254 14.46 4.52 -24.12
CA PRO A 254 14.83 3.12 -24.28
C PRO A 254 15.73 2.59 -23.15
N ASP A 255 16.46 3.48 -22.49
CA ASP A 255 17.38 3.23 -21.37
C ASP A 255 16.77 3.61 -20.01
N GLY A 256 15.46 3.86 -19.96
CA GLY A 256 14.74 4.17 -18.72
C GLY A 256 14.74 2.97 -17.77
N PHE A 257 15.14 3.23 -16.53
CA PHE A 257 15.13 2.28 -15.42
C PHE A 257 14.49 2.94 -14.20
N TYR A 258 13.65 2.23 -13.49
CA TYR A 258 13.11 2.67 -12.20
C TYR A 258 12.97 1.47 -11.27
N ALA A 259 13.43 1.61 -10.05
CA ALA A 259 13.25 0.61 -9.02
C ALA A 259 12.83 1.24 -7.69
N LEU A 260 11.87 0.62 -7.02
CA LEU A 260 11.39 1.04 -5.72
C LEU A 260 11.45 -0.10 -4.73
N LEU A 261 12.16 0.14 -3.63
CA LEU A 261 12.28 -0.82 -2.55
C LEU A 261 11.04 -0.74 -1.64
N HIS A 262 10.56 -1.93 -1.27
CA HIS A 262 9.62 -2.11 -0.19
C HIS A 262 10.29 -2.90 0.93
N ALA A 263 10.20 -2.41 2.15
CA ALA A 263 10.53 -3.21 3.31
C ALA A 263 9.32 -4.09 3.71
N GLU A 264 9.62 -5.24 4.24
CA GLU A 264 8.67 -6.27 4.63
C GLU A 264 9.01 -6.75 6.04
N VAL A 265 7.99 -6.92 6.88
CA VAL A 265 8.18 -7.49 8.20
C VAL A 265 7.13 -8.56 8.45
N LEU A 266 7.59 -9.75 8.82
CA LEU A 266 6.78 -10.81 9.43
C LEU A 266 7.04 -10.84 10.92
N ALA A 267 5.99 -10.88 11.73
CA ALA A 267 6.13 -10.98 13.17
C ALA A 267 5.07 -11.92 13.78
N ARG A 268 5.36 -12.52 14.94
CA ARG A 268 4.41 -13.37 15.65
C ARG A 268 3.86 -12.66 16.88
N ARG A 269 2.55 -12.88 17.12
CA ARG A 269 1.91 -12.45 18.35
C ARG A 269 2.31 -13.33 19.54
#